data_95c2e675de9c2e973472e106c90ce196
#
_entry.id   95c2e675de9c2e973472e106c90ce196
#
_cell.length_a   1.000
_cell.length_b   1.000
_cell.length_c   1.000
_cell.angle_alpha   90.00
_cell.angle_beta   90.00
_cell.angle_gamma   90.00
#
_symmetry.space_group_name_H-M   'P 1'
#
loop_
_entity.id
_entity.type
_entity.pdbx_description
1 polymer ?
#
loop_
_entity_poly.entity_id
_entity_poly.type
_entity_poly.pdbx_seq_one_letter_code
_entity_poly.pdbx_strand_id
1 'polypeptide(L)'
;MYVQLSQRLKDVATYVPKGAKLLDVGSDHAYLPIYLLEKGLITSAIAGEVVKGPYESALANVSASGFQDKIDVRLANGLAAFEPADGISCITIAGMGGRLIADILAAGLEKLANVSRLVLQ
;
A
#
# COMPACT_ATOMS: atom_id res chain seq x y z
N MET A 1 -7.78 11.31 -13.19
CA MET A 1 -6.35 11.47 -12.91
C MET A 1 -5.62 10.19 -13.28
N TYR A 2 -4.56 10.30 -14.07
CA TYR A 2 -3.73 9.14 -14.42
C TYR A 2 -2.37 9.29 -13.77
N VAL A 3 -2.02 8.32 -12.94
CA VAL A 3 -0.77 8.33 -12.18
C VAL A 3 0.39 7.85 -13.04
N GLN A 4 1.49 8.60 -13.03
CA GLN A 4 2.75 8.22 -13.65
C GLN A 4 3.65 7.64 -12.56
N LEU A 5 3.91 6.33 -12.62
CA LEU A 5 4.82 5.69 -11.67
C LEU A 5 6.27 5.81 -12.12
N SER A 6 7.18 5.96 -11.14
CA SER A 6 8.60 5.75 -11.40
C SER A 6 8.84 4.30 -11.86
N GLN A 7 9.96 4.05 -12.53
CA GLN A 7 10.30 2.70 -12.96
C GLN A 7 10.37 1.74 -11.77
N ARG A 8 10.92 2.20 -10.64
CA ARG A 8 11.00 1.42 -9.42
C ARG A 8 9.62 0.93 -8.96
N LEU A 9 8.63 1.83 -8.92
CA LEU A 9 7.27 1.45 -8.50
C LEU A 9 6.54 0.64 -9.58
N LYS A 10 6.84 0.85 -10.86
CA LYS A 10 6.31 -0.03 -11.91
C LYS A 10 6.78 -1.46 -11.74
N ASP A 11 8.05 -1.64 -11.37
CA ASP A 11 8.60 -2.97 -11.12
C ASP A 11 7.91 -3.61 -9.90
N VAL A 12 7.70 -2.86 -8.83
CA VAL A 12 6.94 -3.33 -7.66
C VAL A 12 5.53 -3.76 -8.10
N ALA A 13 4.86 -2.96 -8.90
CA ALA A 13 3.50 -3.22 -9.38
C ALA A 13 3.39 -4.57 -10.10
N THR A 14 4.43 -4.98 -10.83
CA THR A 14 4.41 -6.25 -11.59
C THR A 14 4.31 -7.47 -10.69
N TYR A 15 4.70 -7.35 -9.42
CA TYR A 15 4.66 -8.46 -8.47
C TYR A 15 3.38 -8.51 -7.63
N VAL A 16 2.50 -7.53 -7.78
CA VAL A 16 1.22 -7.51 -7.06
C VAL A 16 0.24 -8.43 -7.80
N PRO A 17 -0.29 -9.47 -7.15
CA PRO A 17 -1.22 -10.40 -7.82
C PRO A 17 -2.50 -9.70 -8.27
N LYS A 18 -3.00 -10.10 -9.42
CA LYS A 18 -4.27 -9.59 -9.93
C LYS A 18 -5.40 -9.92 -8.95
N GLY A 19 -6.24 -8.92 -8.68
CA GLY A 19 -7.37 -9.09 -7.76
C GLY A 19 -7.01 -8.95 -6.29
N ALA A 20 -5.77 -8.58 -5.96
CA ALA A 20 -5.33 -8.45 -4.57
C ALA A 20 -6.10 -7.37 -3.82
N LYS A 21 -6.18 -7.56 -2.51
CA LYS A 21 -6.45 -6.49 -1.55
C LYS A 21 -5.11 -6.06 -0.98
N LEU A 22 -4.71 -4.84 -1.28
CA LEU A 22 -3.34 -4.35 -1.07
C LEU A 22 -3.23 -3.51 0.19
N LEU A 23 -2.17 -3.74 0.98
CA LEU A 23 -1.65 -2.75 1.91
C LEU A 23 -0.34 -2.22 1.36
N ASP A 24 -0.26 -0.91 1.13
CA ASP A 24 0.97 -0.24 0.72
C ASP A 24 1.52 0.53 1.93
N VAL A 25 2.59 0.02 2.52
CA VAL A 25 3.21 0.59 3.71
C VAL A 25 4.15 1.72 3.32
N GLY A 26 3.93 2.91 3.89
CA GLY A 26 4.67 4.10 3.49
C GLY A 26 4.34 4.48 2.05
N SER A 27 3.06 4.62 1.78
CA SER A 27 2.54 4.72 0.41
C SER A 27 3.05 5.93 -0.35
N ASP A 28 3.37 7.00 0.35
CA ASP A 28 3.90 8.23 -0.22
C ASP A 28 3.03 8.69 -1.42
N HIS A 29 2.08 9.54 -1.17
CA HIS A 29 1.13 10.07 -2.15
C HIS A 29 0.07 9.07 -2.67
N ALA A 30 0.07 7.81 -2.25
CA ALA A 30 -0.85 6.76 -2.70
C ALA A 30 -0.76 6.46 -4.22
N TYR A 31 0.36 6.75 -4.86
CA TYR A 31 0.50 6.57 -6.31
C TYR A 31 0.39 5.11 -6.74
N LEU A 32 1.00 4.17 -6.00
CA LEU A 32 0.94 2.76 -6.36
C LEU A 32 -0.48 2.19 -6.28
N PRO A 33 -1.22 2.37 -5.19
CA PRO A 33 -2.62 1.92 -5.13
C PRO A 33 -3.49 2.53 -6.22
N ILE A 34 -3.36 3.84 -6.47
CA ILE A 34 -4.15 4.52 -7.49
C ILE A 34 -3.85 3.93 -8.87
N TYR A 35 -2.57 3.76 -9.22
CA TYR A 35 -2.15 3.17 -10.48
C TYR A 35 -2.75 1.78 -10.68
N LEU A 36 -2.66 0.93 -9.65
CA LEU A 36 -3.16 -0.45 -9.74
C LEU A 36 -4.68 -0.50 -9.91
N LEU A 37 -5.41 0.41 -9.29
CA LEU A 37 -6.86 0.52 -9.47
C LEU A 37 -7.22 1.09 -10.84
N GLU A 38 -6.47 2.07 -11.34
CA GLU A 38 -6.66 2.61 -12.69
C GLU A 38 -6.50 1.52 -13.75
N LYS A 39 -5.61 0.56 -13.52
CA LYS A 39 -5.37 -0.56 -14.42
C LYS A 39 -6.30 -1.74 -14.18
N GLY A 40 -7.16 -1.68 -13.17
CA GLY A 40 -8.06 -2.77 -12.83
C GLY A 40 -7.34 -4.00 -12.28
N LEU A 41 -6.17 -3.84 -11.67
CA LEU A 41 -5.33 -4.96 -11.24
C LEU A 41 -5.56 -5.37 -9.80
N ILE A 42 -6.13 -4.50 -8.97
CA ILE A 42 -6.48 -4.81 -7.58
C ILE A 42 -7.95 -4.46 -7.30
N THR A 43 -8.50 -5.00 -6.23
CA THR A 43 -9.89 -4.74 -5.85
C THR A 43 -10.03 -3.56 -4.91
N SER A 44 -9.11 -3.41 -3.99
CA SER A 44 -9.09 -2.32 -3.01
C SER A 44 -7.71 -2.20 -2.39
N ALA A 45 -7.49 -1.12 -1.66
CA ALA A 45 -6.20 -0.90 -1.00
C ALA A 45 -6.34 -0.12 0.30
N ILE A 46 -5.36 -0.33 1.18
CA ILE A 46 -5.06 0.54 2.31
C ILE A 46 -3.73 1.20 2.01
N ALA A 47 -3.67 2.53 2.07
CA ALA A 47 -2.44 3.30 1.96
C ALA A 47 -2.04 3.74 3.37
N GLY A 48 -0.97 3.15 3.92
CA GLY A 48 -0.48 3.44 5.25
C GLY A 48 0.57 4.55 5.25
N GLU A 49 0.43 5.52 6.16
CA GLU A 49 1.38 6.60 6.32
C GLU A 49 1.62 6.86 7.80
N VAL A 50 2.87 7.11 8.17
CA VAL A 50 3.25 7.42 9.55
C VAL A 50 3.23 8.92 9.81
N VAL A 51 3.55 9.71 8.81
CA VAL A 51 3.73 11.17 8.94
C VAL A 51 2.54 11.90 8.34
N LYS A 52 2.10 12.95 9.04
CA LYS A 52 0.88 13.69 8.69
C LYS A 52 0.92 14.32 7.29
N GLY A 53 2.03 14.91 6.88
CA GLY A 53 2.14 15.53 5.56
C GLY A 53 1.90 14.55 4.41
N PRO A 54 2.65 13.45 4.31
CA PRO A 54 2.38 12.40 3.33
C PRO A 54 0.98 11.79 3.45
N TYR A 55 0.44 11.66 4.65
CA TYR A 55 -0.93 11.22 4.87
C TYR A 55 -1.93 12.15 4.19
N GLU A 56 -1.80 13.46 4.42
CA GLU A 56 -2.70 14.44 3.81
C GLU A 56 -2.55 14.47 2.28
N SER A 57 -1.32 14.33 1.77
CA SER A 57 -1.07 14.25 0.34
C SER A 57 -1.74 13.02 -0.27
N ALA A 58 -1.65 11.86 0.39
CA ALA A 58 -2.33 10.65 -0.05
C ALA A 58 -3.84 10.84 -0.09
N LEU A 59 -4.43 11.44 0.96
CA LEU A 59 -5.87 11.73 0.99
C LEU A 59 -6.29 12.60 -0.20
N ALA A 60 -5.52 13.66 -0.48
CA ALA A 60 -5.83 14.56 -1.59
C ALA A 60 -5.77 13.83 -2.94
N ASN A 61 -4.75 13.00 -3.15
CA ASN A 61 -4.58 12.25 -4.39
C ASN A 61 -5.68 11.20 -4.56
N VAL A 62 -6.06 10.51 -3.51
CA VAL A 62 -7.16 9.54 -3.55
C VAL A 62 -8.47 10.24 -3.91
N SER A 63 -8.74 11.39 -3.29
CA SER A 63 -9.92 12.19 -3.61
C SER A 63 -9.92 12.61 -5.09
N ALA A 64 -8.79 13.12 -5.59
CA ALA A 64 -8.66 13.55 -6.98
C ALA A 64 -8.82 12.39 -7.96
N SER A 65 -8.44 11.18 -7.58
CA SER A 65 -8.53 10.00 -8.43
C SER A 65 -9.95 9.42 -8.54
N GLY A 66 -10.84 9.78 -7.61
CA GLY A 66 -12.19 9.20 -7.54
C GLY A 66 -12.26 7.83 -6.87
N PHE A 67 -11.18 7.35 -6.25
CA PHE A 67 -11.14 6.03 -5.61
C PHE A 67 -11.34 6.06 -4.09
N GLN A 68 -12.04 7.06 -3.56
CA GLN A 68 -12.27 7.18 -2.11
C GLN A 68 -12.98 5.96 -1.52
N ASP A 69 -13.80 5.29 -2.31
CA ASP A 69 -14.51 4.09 -1.89
C ASP A 69 -13.68 2.79 -2.02
N LYS A 70 -12.50 2.88 -2.64
CA LYS A 70 -11.63 1.73 -2.89
C LYS A 70 -10.30 1.81 -2.13
N ILE A 71 -9.86 3.00 -1.75
CA ILE A 71 -8.61 3.21 -1.04
C ILE A 71 -8.90 3.88 0.30
N ASP A 72 -8.49 3.19 1.37
CA ASP A 72 -8.56 3.72 2.73
C ASP A 72 -7.16 4.21 3.12
N VAL A 73 -7.01 5.51 3.36
CA VAL A 73 -5.74 6.10 3.77
C VAL A 73 -5.70 6.13 5.29
N ARG A 74 -4.69 5.51 5.89
CA ARG A 74 -4.59 5.38 7.35
C ARG A 74 -3.29 5.94 7.87
N LEU A 75 -3.38 6.75 8.92
CA LEU A 75 -2.22 7.27 9.65
C LEU A 75 -1.84 6.23 10.71
N ALA A 76 -0.85 5.40 10.40
CA ALA A 76 -0.43 4.31 11.26
C ALA A 76 0.98 3.86 10.92
N ASN A 77 1.64 3.20 11.87
CA ASN A 77 3.02 2.74 11.71
C ASN A 77 3.08 1.30 11.22
N GLY A 78 3.59 1.12 10.00
CA GLY A 78 3.85 -0.20 9.43
C GLY A 78 2.60 -1.08 9.38
N LEU A 79 2.70 -2.28 9.94
CA LEU A 79 1.59 -3.24 9.92
C LEU A 79 0.45 -2.88 10.88
N ALA A 80 0.61 -1.86 11.72
CA ALA A 80 -0.50 -1.33 12.51
C ALA A 80 -1.59 -0.71 11.63
N ALA A 81 -1.30 -0.47 10.35
CA ALA A 81 -2.26 0.11 9.41
C ALA A 81 -3.41 -0.82 9.04
N PHE A 82 -3.30 -2.13 9.28
CA PHE A 82 -4.38 -3.05 8.94
C PHE A 82 -4.69 -4.02 10.08
N GLU A 83 -5.90 -4.56 10.02
CA GLU A 83 -6.37 -5.62 10.90
C GLU A 83 -6.72 -6.87 10.09
N PRO A 84 -6.74 -8.08 10.69
CA PRO A 84 -7.11 -9.29 9.96
C PRO A 84 -8.45 -9.20 9.23
N ALA A 85 -9.42 -8.46 9.81
CA ALA A 85 -10.73 -8.29 9.21
C ALA A 85 -10.70 -7.50 7.89
N ASP A 86 -9.63 -6.74 7.62
CA ASP A 86 -9.49 -6.00 6.36
C ASP A 86 -9.28 -6.92 5.15
N GLY A 87 -8.89 -8.17 5.37
CA GLY A 87 -8.75 -9.15 4.30
C GLY A 87 -7.58 -8.90 3.35
N ILE A 88 -6.52 -8.25 3.84
CA ILE A 88 -5.34 -7.93 3.02
C ILE A 88 -4.66 -9.22 2.55
N SER A 89 -4.42 -9.32 1.25
CA SER A 89 -3.76 -10.48 0.64
C SER A 89 -2.34 -10.20 0.17
N CYS A 90 -1.99 -8.94 -0.07
CA CYS A 90 -0.67 -8.53 -0.53
C CYS A 90 -0.22 -7.27 0.20
N ILE A 91 1.04 -7.25 0.65
CA ILE A 91 1.64 -6.07 1.28
C ILE A 91 2.84 -5.64 0.44
N THR A 92 2.89 -4.36 0.07
CA THR A 92 4.04 -3.75 -0.58
C THR A 92 4.74 -2.81 0.40
N ILE A 93 6.06 -2.92 0.46
CA ILE A 93 6.91 -1.99 1.22
C ILE A 93 8.06 -1.62 0.28
N ALA A 94 8.04 -0.41 -0.25
CA ALA A 94 8.99 0.03 -1.26
C ALA A 94 9.70 1.31 -0.83
N GLY A 95 10.96 1.45 -1.25
CA GLY A 95 11.74 2.65 -0.98
C GLY A 95 12.28 2.74 0.43
N MET A 96 12.44 1.61 1.10
CA MET A 96 12.96 1.55 2.47
C MET A 96 14.17 0.62 2.53
N GLY A 97 15.08 0.90 3.48
CA GLY A 97 16.20 0.01 3.72
C GLY A 97 15.75 -1.33 4.30
N GLY A 98 16.54 -2.38 4.05
CA GLY A 98 16.20 -3.74 4.49
C GLY A 98 16.01 -3.86 5.99
N ARG A 99 16.77 -3.10 6.80
CA ARG A 99 16.63 -3.11 8.26
C ARG A 99 15.24 -2.59 8.68
N LEU A 100 14.79 -1.49 8.10
CA LEU A 100 13.49 -0.92 8.42
C LEU A 100 12.36 -1.87 7.99
N ILE A 101 12.47 -2.47 6.80
CA ILE A 101 11.50 -3.46 6.33
C ILE A 101 11.43 -4.63 7.32
N ALA A 102 12.58 -5.15 7.74
CA ALA A 102 12.62 -6.26 8.70
C ALA A 102 11.96 -5.89 10.03
N ASP A 103 12.20 -4.68 10.53
CA ASP A 103 11.60 -4.21 11.78
C ASP A 103 10.08 -4.07 11.65
N ILE A 104 9.60 -3.57 10.51
CA ILE A 104 8.17 -3.44 10.25
C ILE A 104 7.50 -4.82 10.27
N LEU A 105 8.08 -5.79 9.58
CA LEU A 105 7.51 -7.13 9.52
C LEU A 105 7.56 -7.84 10.87
N ALA A 106 8.67 -7.69 11.58
CA ALA A 106 8.85 -8.32 12.90
C ALA A 106 7.82 -7.80 13.92
N ALA A 107 7.48 -6.53 13.85
CA ALA A 107 6.53 -5.91 14.79
C ALA A 107 5.08 -6.38 14.60
N GLY A 108 4.75 -7.01 13.48
CA GLY A 108 3.38 -7.44 13.18
C GLY A 108 3.29 -8.84 12.57
N LEU A 109 4.22 -9.73 12.89
CA LEU A 109 4.28 -11.07 12.29
C LEU A 109 2.97 -11.83 12.38
N GLU A 110 2.27 -11.72 13.49
CA GLU A 110 1.00 -12.42 13.72
C GLU A 110 -0.09 -12.01 12.73
N LYS A 111 0.01 -10.84 12.15
CA LYS A 111 -0.97 -10.35 11.18
C LYS A 111 -0.75 -10.93 9.78
N LEU A 112 0.39 -11.56 9.53
CA LEU A 112 0.76 -12.05 8.21
C LEU A 112 0.14 -13.41 7.85
N ALA A 113 -0.57 -14.05 8.78
CA ALA A 113 -1.07 -15.42 8.60
C ALA A 113 -1.90 -15.61 7.33
N ASN A 114 -2.70 -14.60 6.96
CA ASN A 114 -3.58 -14.68 5.78
C ASN A 114 -3.07 -13.83 4.60
N VAL A 115 -1.87 -13.29 4.70
CA VAL A 115 -1.25 -12.53 3.63
C VAL A 115 -0.47 -13.50 2.74
N SER A 116 -0.81 -13.55 1.46
CA SER A 116 -0.20 -14.51 0.55
C SER A 116 1.04 -14.00 -0.18
N ARG A 117 1.26 -12.69 -0.21
CA ARG A 117 2.41 -12.10 -0.91
C ARG A 117 2.94 -10.88 -0.19
N LEU A 118 4.26 -10.82 -0.05
CA LEU A 118 4.99 -9.62 0.34
C LEU A 118 5.85 -9.18 -0.84
N VAL A 119 5.79 -7.91 -1.21
CA VAL A 119 6.64 -7.32 -2.24
C VAL A 119 7.49 -6.25 -1.56
N LEU A 120 8.77 -6.55 -1.43
CA LEU A 120 9.70 -5.74 -0.65
C LEU A 120 10.78 -5.18 -1.56
N GLN A 121 11.02 -3.87 -1.44
CA GLN A 121 12.00 -3.20 -2.29
C GLN A 121 12.77 -2.12 -1.51
#